data_d5996f4264e990d3e119dac8b1857ddf
#
_entry.id   d5996f4264e990d3e119dac8b1857ddf
#
_cell.length_a   1.000
_cell.length_b   1.000
_cell.length_c   1.000
_cell.angle_alpha   90.00
_cell.angle_beta   90.00
_cell.angle_gamma   90.00
#
_symmetry.space_group_name_H-M   'P 1'
#
loop_
_entity.id
_entity.type
_entity.pdbx_description
1 polymer ?
#
loop_
_entity_poly.entity_id
_entity_poly.type
_entity_poly.pdbx_seq_one_letter_code
_entity_poly.pdbx_strand_id
1 'polypeptide(L)'
;MTDAGTARAADGVYAGGDVARGPAIIIEACSDGRRAAEAMCEQFGIRFSPFPAQMSDLTDEEIIEAKTARARKVAQHEPDLLPVAQRAGFDLVEQTLSEEAARAEAARCLQCSALCDKCVEVCPNRANYAFTVFPVSIELPVLACVDGELETVRKEFFAIDQTRQIIHVDDFCNECGNCATFCVHQGKPYLEKPRLFLKREDFELEEDNAWFIEGDSIWRREGGEELRLSMGNGFLTFESDKIRIHLSPDLVADKVVLKETFGGELSMREAAEMYVVLDGISASAAFLLG
;
A
#
# COMPACT_ATOMS: atom_id res chain seq x y z
N MET A 1 9.09 24.28 -20.22
CA MET A 1 8.83 23.10 -19.39
C MET A 1 7.72 23.45 -18.42
N THR A 2 6.80 22.53 -18.17
CA THR A 2 5.75 22.68 -17.17
C THR A 2 6.26 22.27 -15.80
N ASP A 3 5.78 22.91 -14.76
CA ASP A 3 5.99 22.45 -13.38
C ASP A 3 5.23 21.14 -13.16
N ALA A 4 5.92 20.12 -12.65
CA ALA A 4 5.38 18.77 -12.52
C ALA A 4 4.25 18.64 -11.47
N GLY A 5 4.23 19.53 -10.48
CA GLY A 5 3.20 19.55 -9.42
C GLY A 5 1.93 20.26 -9.82
N THR A 6 2.06 21.37 -10.56
CA THR A 6 0.95 22.31 -10.86
C THR A 6 0.53 22.32 -12.33
N ALA A 7 1.25 21.64 -13.21
CA ALA A 7 1.08 21.71 -14.67
C ALA A 7 1.20 23.13 -15.25
N ARG A 8 1.79 24.08 -14.51
CA ARG A 8 1.93 25.48 -14.94
C ARG A 8 3.10 25.64 -15.91
N ALA A 9 2.87 26.24 -17.07
CA ALA A 9 3.86 26.51 -18.10
C ALA A 9 4.38 27.98 -18.06
N ALA A 10 3.48 28.90 -17.74
CA ALA A 10 3.77 30.35 -17.59
C ALA A 10 2.67 30.96 -16.69
N ASP A 11 2.75 32.27 -16.47
CA ASP A 11 1.72 32.97 -15.70
C ASP A 11 0.38 32.90 -16.41
N GLY A 12 -0.63 32.31 -15.70
CA GLY A 12 -1.97 32.04 -16.25
C GLY A 12 -2.03 30.99 -17.36
N VAL A 13 -0.92 30.27 -17.65
CA VAL A 13 -0.87 29.24 -18.70
C VAL A 13 -0.55 27.89 -18.10
N TYR A 14 -1.41 26.92 -18.40
CA TYR A 14 -1.26 25.52 -17.96
C TYR A 14 -1.21 24.61 -19.18
N ALA A 15 -0.46 23.53 -19.08
CA ALA A 15 -0.36 22.53 -20.15
C ALA A 15 -0.18 21.14 -19.55
N GLY A 16 -0.82 20.16 -20.17
CA GLY A 16 -0.77 18.75 -19.74
C GLY A 16 -0.97 17.80 -20.91
N GLY A 17 -0.90 16.51 -20.65
CA GLY A 17 -0.97 15.45 -21.64
C GLY A 17 0.22 15.46 -22.59
N ASP A 18 0.01 14.95 -23.78
CA ASP A 18 1.09 14.74 -24.79
C ASP A 18 1.86 16.01 -25.16
N VAL A 19 1.20 17.18 -25.12
CA VAL A 19 1.86 18.47 -25.42
C VAL A 19 2.93 18.85 -24.38
N ALA A 20 2.78 18.38 -23.14
CA ALA A 20 3.69 18.71 -22.05
C ALA A 20 4.79 17.66 -21.86
N ARG A 21 4.47 16.39 -22.08
CA ARG A 21 5.34 15.25 -21.76
C ARG A 21 5.68 14.33 -22.94
N GLY A 22 5.06 14.52 -24.10
CA GLY A 22 5.10 13.57 -25.22
C GLY A 22 4.04 12.47 -25.07
N PRO A 23 3.99 11.53 -26.02
CA PRO A 23 2.98 10.47 -26.02
C PRO A 23 2.95 9.67 -24.73
N ALA A 24 1.76 9.56 -24.15
CA ALA A 24 1.52 8.88 -22.88
C ALA A 24 0.12 8.25 -22.83
N ILE A 25 -0.22 7.59 -21.74
CA ILE A 25 -1.54 7.00 -21.56
C ILE A 25 -2.58 8.03 -21.13
N ILE A 26 -3.86 7.76 -21.46
CA ILE A 26 -4.99 8.65 -21.15
C ILE A 26 -5.06 9.05 -19.67
N ILE A 27 -4.76 8.12 -18.77
CA ILE A 27 -4.80 8.36 -17.32
C ILE A 27 -3.81 9.46 -16.90
N GLU A 28 -2.63 9.50 -17.50
CA GLU A 28 -1.64 10.56 -17.24
C GLU A 28 -2.11 11.91 -17.74
N ALA A 29 -2.73 11.96 -18.93
CA ALA A 29 -3.33 13.19 -19.45
C ALA A 29 -4.48 13.69 -18.55
N CYS A 30 -5.32 12.79 -18.02
CA CYS A 30 -6.36 13.13 -17.04
C CYS A 30 -5.76 13.65 -15.73
N SER A 31 -4.67 13.04 -15.25
CA SER A 31 -3.94 13.49 -14.06
C SER A 31 -3.38 14.89 -14.22
N ASP A 32 -2.81 15.22 -15.39
CA ASP A 32 -2.33 16.56 -15.68
C ASP A 32 -3.44 17.60 -15.70
N GLY A 33 -4.57 17.27 -16.33
CA GLY A 33 -5.75 18.14 -16.34
C GLY A 33 -6.27 18.42 -14.92
N ARG A 34 -6.27 17.39 -14.07
CA ARG A 34 -6.64 17.54 -12.66
C ARG A 34 -5.68 18.45 -11.90
N ARG A 35 -4.35 18.26 -12.02
CA ARG A 35 -3.34 19.13 -11.38
C ARG A 35 -3.47 20.57 -11.84
N ALA A 36 -3.69 20.80 -13.13
CA ALA A 36 -3.95 22.14 -13.66
C ALA A 36 -5.19 22.77 -13.02
N ALA A 37 -6.29 22.03 -12.91
CA ALA A 37 -7.52 22.50 -12.28
C ALA A 37 -7.33 22.80 -10.78
N GLU A 38 -6.62 21.96 -10.05
CA GLU A 38 -6.28 22.18 -8.63
C GLU A 38 -5.46 23.46 -8.46
N ALA A 39 -4.42 23.66 -9.27
CA ALA A 39 -3.57 24.84 -9.23
C ALA A 39 -4.32 26.13 -9.62
N MET A 40 -5.26 26.04 -10.58
CA MET A 40 -6.14 27.17 -10.93
C MET A 40 -7.07 27.52 -9.77
N CYS A 41 -7.68 26.52 -9.13
CA CYS A 41 -8.54 26.72 -7.97
C CYS A 41 -7.78 27.41 -6.83
N GLU A 42 -6.55 26.97 -6.55
CA GLU A 42 -5.69 27.58 -5.55
C GLU A 42 -5.37 29.06 -5.91
N GLN A 43 -5.01 29.31 -7.15
CA GLN A 43 -4.71 30.67 -7.63
C GLN A 43 -5.90 31.62 -7.47
N PHE A 44 -7.13 31.14 -7.67
CA PHE A 44 -8.36 31.92 -7.52
C PHE A 44 -8.95 31.91 -6.12
N GLY A 45 -8.29 31.26 -5.15
CA GLY A 45 -8.81 31.11 -3.79
C GLY A 45 -10.08 30.25 -3.70
N ILE A 46 -10.33 29.40 -4.70
CA ILE A 46 -11.43 28.48 -4.74
C ILE A 46 -11.00 27.18 -4.05
N ARG A 47 -11.78 26.74 -3.06
CA ARG A 47 -11.52 25.46 -2.42
C ARG A 47 -11.79 24.33 -3.41
N PHE A 48 -10.76 23.67 -3.88
CA PHE A 48 -10.89 22.43 -4.62
C PHE A 48 -11.35 21.32 -3.66
N SER A 49 -12.46 20.68 -4.01
CA SER A 49 -12.94 19.50 -3.27
C SER A 49 -12.96 18.33 -4.25
N PRO A 50 -11.93 17.48 -4.28
CA PRO A 50 -11.99 16.27 -5.06
C PRO A 50 -13.18 15.44 -4.57
N PHE A 51 -13.85 14.73 -5.47
CA PHE A 51 -14.76 13.68 -5.02
C PHE A 51 -13.99 12.79 -4.06
N PRO A 52 -14.48 12.61 -2.81
CA PRO A 52 -13.84 11.67 -1.92
C PRO A 52 -13.79 10.33 -2.66
N ALA A 53 -12.63 9.71 -2.71
CA ALA A 53 -12.57 8.31 -3.06
C ALA A 53 -13.52 7.62 -2.07
N GLN A 54 -14.66 7.16 -2.53
CA GLN A 54 -15.53 6.31 -1.73
C GLN A 54 -14.72 5.02 -1.55
N MET A 55 -13.97 4.96 -0.46
CA MET A 55 -13.48 3.68 0.04
C MET A 55 -14.73 2.86 0.39
N SER A 56 -14.74 1.62 -0.03
CA SER A 56 -15.80 0.71 0.36
C SER A 56 -15.76 0.55 1.88
N ASP A 57 -16.87 0.85 2.56
CA ASP A 57 -17.03 0.55 3.99
C ASP A 57 -17.29 -0.96 4.24
N LEU A 58 -17.15 -1.79 3.21
CA LEU A 58 -17.36 -3.24 3.29
C LEU A 58 -16.15 -3.92 3.95
N THR A 59 -16.44 -4.87 4.81
CA THR A 59 -15.43 -5.79 5.36
C THR A 59 -14.92 -6.74 4.28
N ASP A 60 -13.78 -7.40 4.53
CA ASP A 60 -13.22 -8.39 3.59
C ASP A 60 -14.20 -9.53 3.32
N GLU A 61 -14.97 -9.97 4.33
CA GLU A 61 -15.99 -11.00 4.20
C GLU A 61 -17.12 -10.55 3.28
N GLU A 62 -17.63 -9.33 3.46
CA GLU A 62 -18.67 -8.74 2.60
C GLU A 62 -18.18 -8.57 1.16
N ILE A 63 -16.91 -8.22 0.96
CA ILE A 63 -16.29 -8.14 -0.36
C ILE A 63 -16.22 -9.52 -1.01
N ILE A 64 -15.79 -10.55 -0.27
CA ILE A 64 -15.72 -11.93 -0.76
C ILE A 64 -17.12 -12.45 -1.08
N GLU A 65 -18.12 -12.19 -0.23
CA GLU A 65 -19.50 -12.55 -0.46
C GLU A 65 -20.03 -11.87 -1.72
N ALA A 66 -19.83 -10.57 -1.86
CA ALA A 66 -20.25 -9.81 -3.05
C ALA A 66 -19.56 -10.33 -4.33
N LYS A 67 -18.26 -10.65 -4.27
CA LYS A 67 -17.54 -11.27 -5.39
C LYS A 67 -18.13 -12.63 -5.75
N THR A 68 -18.38 -13.47 -4.76
CA THR A 68 -18.94 -14.82 -4.94
C THR A 68 -20.35 -14.75 -5.54
N ALA A 69 -21.21 -13.86 -5.03
CA ALA A 69 -22.56 -13.67 -5.53
C ALA A 69 -22.57 -13.16 -6.99
N ARG A 70 -21.59 -12.37 -7.39
CA ARG A 70 -21.43 -11.82 -8.75
C ARG A 70 -20.63 -12.71 -9.69
N ALA A 71 -19.91 -13.71 -9.16
CA ALA A 71 -19.05 -14.63 -9.91
C ALA A 71 -19.87 -15.56 -10.81
N ARG A 72 -20.53 -15.02 -11.80
CA ARG A 72 -21.30 -15.72 -12.84
C ARG A 72 -20.65 -15.53 -14.18
N LYS A 73 -20.69 -16.55 -15.01
CA LYS A 73 -20.32 -16.42 -16.42
C LYS A 73 -21.43 -15.64 -17.15
N VAL A 74 -21.30 -14.32 -17.16
CA VAL A 74 -22.19 -13.41 -17.88
C VAL A 74 -21.40 -12.83 -19.06
N ALA A 75 -22.00 -12.86 -20.26
CA ALA A 75 -21.40 -12.27 -21.45
C ALA A 75 -21.23 -10.74 -21.27
N GLN A 76 -20.20 -10.21 -21.88
CA GLN A 76 -20.02 -8.76 -21.98
C GLN A 76 -21.14 -8.15 -22.83
N HIS A 77 -21.60 -6.97 -22.44
CA HIS A 77 -22.49 -6.17 -23.28
C HIS A 77 -21.67 -5.48 -24.37
N GLU A 78 -21.85 -5.91 -25.58
CA GLU A 78 -21.20 -5.28 -26.74
C GLU A 78 -22.04 -4.09 -27.20
N PRO A 79 -21.42 -2.92 -27.44
CA PRO A 79 -22.13 -1.78 -28.00
C PRO A 79 -22.57 -2.07 -29.45
N ASP A 80 -23.70 -1.53 -29.83
CA ASP A 80 -24.17 -1.60 -31.21
C ASP A 80 -23.20 -0.85 -32.14
N LEU A 81 -22.98 -1.41 -33.32
CA LEU A 81 -22.14 -0.78 -34.34
C LEU A 81 -23.03 -0.14 -35.43
N LEU A 82 -22.68 1.09 -35.85
CA LEU A 82 -23.28 1.66 -37.04
C LEU A 82 -23.09 0.73 -38.23
N PRO A 83 -24.17 0.52 -39.06
CA PRO A 83 -24.07 -0.17 -40.33
C PRO A 83 -22.98 0.46 -41.23
N VAL A 84 -22.22 -0.34 -41.95
CA VAL A 84 -21.09 0.14 -42.79
C VAL A 84 -21.53 1.28 -43.72
N ALA A 85 -22.73 1.22 -44.27
CA ALA A 85 -23.28 2.27 -45.16
C ALA A 85 -23.47 3.64 -44.48
N GLN A 86 -23.51 3.67 -43.15
CA GLN A 86 -23.72 4.90 -42.36
C GLN A 86 -22.43 5.47 -41.75
N ARG A 87 -21.28 4.83 -42.00
CA ARG A 87 -19.96 5.22 -41.42
C ARG A 87 -19.21 6.30 -42.20
N ALA A 88 -19.87 6.98 -43.15
CA ALA A 88 -19.24 8.03 -43.97
C ALA A 88 -19.23 9.42 -43.28
N GLY A 89 -19.82 9.55 -42.08
CA GLY A 89 -19.91 10.78 -41.31
C GLY A 89 -18.95 10.79 -40.12
N PHE A 90 -19.23 11.69 -39.18
CA PHE A 90 -18.51 11.83 -37.89
C PHE A 90 -19.28 11.21 -36.70
N ASP A 91 -20.35 10.47 -36.98
CA ASP A 91 -21.09 9.76 -35.95
C ASP A 91 -20.24 8.63 -35.36
N LEU A 92 -20.45 8.36 -34.07
CA LEU A 92 -19.76 7.27 -33.41
C LEU A 92 -20.08 5.95 -34.09
N VAL A 93 -19.07 5.26 -34.58
CA VAL A 93 -19.22 3.94 -35.21
C VAL A 93 -19.63 2.90 -34.19
N GLU A 94 -19.00 2.94 -33.02
CA GLU A 94 -19.37 2.17 -31.84
C GLU A 94 -20.32 3.02 -30.99
N GLN A 95 -21.55 2.57 -30.86
CA GLN A 95 -22.59 3.34 -30.16
C GLN A 95 -22.39 3.24 -28.64
N THR A 96 -22.89 4.24 -27.92
CA THR A 96 -22.92 4.18 -26.45
C THR A 96 -23.90 3.11 -25.98
N LEU A 97 -23.56 2.45 -24.88
CA LEU A 97 -24.48 1.53 -24.21
C LEU A 97 -25.76 2.26 -23.75
N SER A 98 -26.89 1.59 -23.80
CA SER A 98 -28.11 2.06 -23.14
C SER A 98 -27.88 2.10 -21.62
N GLU A 99 -28.69 2.88 -20.88
CA GLU A 99 -28.58 2.93 -19.41
C GLU A 99 -28.71 1.52 -18.79
N GLU A 100 -29.64 0.71 -19.30
CA GLU A 100 -29.83 -0.66 -18.82
C GLU A 100 -28.58 -1.53 -19.08
N ALA A 101 -28.03 -1.50 -20.29
CA ALA A 101 -26.83 -2.23 -20.66
C ALA A 101 -25.60 -1.75 -19.86
N ALA A 102 -25.46 -0.43 -19.65
CA ALA A 102 -24.37 0.13 -18.84
C ALA A 102 -24.46 -0.31 -17.37
N ARG A 103 -25.66 -0.32 -16.79
CA ARG A 103 -25.88 -0.83 -15.42
C ARG A 103 -25.60 -2.32 -15.30
N ALA A 104 -26.01 -3.10 -16.29
CA ALA A 104 -25.75 -4.53 -16.32
C ALA A 104 -24.25 -4.83 -16.47
N GLU A 105 -23.53 -4.07 -17.30
CA GLU A 105 -22.09 -4.19 -17.45
C GLU A 105 -21.35 -3.77 -16.15
N ALA A 106 -21.76 -2.68 -15.51
CA ALA A 106 -21.23 -2.26 -14.22
C ALA A 106 -21.46 -3.30 -13.12
N ALA A 107 -22.59 -4.01 -13.14
CA ALA A 107 -22.89 -5.08 -12.18
C ALA A 107 -21.99 -6.32 -12.32
N ARG A 108 -21.24 -6.46 -13.42
CA ARG A 108 -20.22 -7.51 -13.60
C ARG A 108 -18.93 -7.21 -12.82
N CYS A 109 -18.77 -6.00 -12.28
CA CYS A 109 -17.59 -5.59 -11.52
C CYS A 109 -17.41 -6.48 -10.28
N LEU A 110 -16.21 -7.07 -10.15
CA LEU A 110 -15.82 -7.92 -9.01
C LEU A 110 -15.05 -7.15 -7.93
N GLN A 111 -14.96 -5.84 -8.04
CA GLN A 111 -14.24 -4.95 -7.09
C GLN A 111 -12.81 -5.45 -6.79
N CYS A 112 -12.05 -5.77 -7.83
CA CYS A 112 -10.73 -6.37 -7.69
C CYS A 112 -9.71 -5.51 -6.93
N SER A 113 -9.89 -4.17 -6.90
CA SER A 113 -9.03 -3.25 -6.17
C SER A 113 -9.28 -3.23 -4.66
N ALA A 114 -10.44 -3.67 -4.19
CA ALA A 114 -10.78 -3.67 -2.77
C ALA A 114 -10.03 -4.75 -1.99
N LEU A 115 -9.72 -5.88 -2.64
CA LEU A 115 -8.93 -6.97 -2.07
C LEU A 115 -7.96 -7.46 -3.15
N CYS A 116 -6.83 -6.76 -3.31
CA CYS A 116 -5.90 -6.99 -4.39
C CYS A 116 -4.66 -7.75 -3.93
N ASP A 117 -4.41 -8.91 -4.54
CA ASP A 117 -3.18 -9.69 -4.43
C ASP A 117 -2.58 -10.03 -5.81
N LYS A 118 -2.79 -9.14 -6.79
CA LYS A 118 -2.33 -9.35 -8.17
C LYS A 118 -0.83 -9.61 -8.27
N CYS A 119 -0.03 -8.99 -7.41
CA CYS A 119 1.41 -9.22 -7.36
C CYS A 119 1.78 -10.67 -6.97
N VAL A 120 0.94 -11.34 -6.18
CA VAL A 120 1.10 -12.77 -5.84
C VAL A 120 0.82 -13.63 -7.08
N GLU A 121 -0.28 -13.32 -7.78
CA GLU A 121 -0.73 -14.10 -8.95
C GLU A 121 0.26 -14.05 -10.11
N VAL A 122 0.79 -12.85 -10.42
CA VAL A 122 1.62 -12.62 -11.62
C VAL A 122 3.11 -12.90 -11.40
N CYS A 123 3.53 -13.22 -10.19
CA CYS A 123 4.94 -13.49 -9.90
C CYS A 123 5.35 -14.87 -10.41
N PRO A 124 6.20 -15.00 -11.44
CA PRO A 124 6.60 -16.29 -11.99
C PRO A 124 7.44 -17.11 -11.00
N ASN A 125 8.19 -16.43 -10.14
CA ASN A 125 9.07 -17.06 -9.15
C ASN A 125 8.38 -17.28 -7.80
N ARG A 126 7.10 -16.88 -7.67
CA ARG A 126 6.35 -16.95 -6.41
C ARG A 126 7.07 -16.26 -5.25
N ALA A 127 7.63 -15.09 -5.50
CA ALA A 127 8.30 -14.29 -4.48
C ALA A 127 7.32 -13.50 -3.59
N ASN A 128 6.08 -13.28 -4.03
CA ASN A 128 5.07 -12.57 -3.25
C ASN A 128 4.10 -13.56 -2.61
N TYR A 129 3.81 -13.37 -1.32
CA TYR A 129 2.88 -14.19 -0.54
C TYR A 129 1.86 -13.32 0.16
N ALA A 130 0.61 -13.77 0.16
CA ALA A 130 -0.41 -13.19 1.00
C ALA A 130 -0.39 -13.86 2.37
N PHE A 131 -0.53 -13.07 3.43
CA PHE A 131 -0.72 -13.54 4.79
C PHE A 131 -1.87 -12.77 5.44
N THR A 132 -2.40 -13.32 6.52
CA THR A 132 -3.56 -12.73 7.20
C THR A 132 -3.13 -12.13 8.54
N VAL A 133 -3.63 -10.93 8.83
CA VAL A 133 -3.45 -10.24 10.10
C VAL A 133 -4.81 -9.95 10.71
N PHE A 134 -4.87 -9.80 12.03
CA PHE A 134 -6.08 -9.26 12.68
C PHE A 134 -6.12 -7.74 12.50
N PRO A 135 -7.31 -7.14 12.31
CA PRO A 135 -7.46 -5.69 12.31
C PRO A 135 -6.89 -5.09 13.60
N VAL A 136 -6.12 -4.02 13.46
CA VAL A 136 -5.50 -3.31 14.58
C VAL A 136 -5.93 -1.86 14.53
N SER A 137 -6.32 -1.30 15.68
CA SER A 137 -6.70 0.11 15.82
C SER A 137 -6.32 0.57 17.22
N ILE A 138 -5.14 1.18 17.35
CA ILE A 138 -4.55 1.55 18.65
C ILE A 138 -3.87 2.92 18.61
N GLU A 139 -3.73 3.55 19.77
CA GLU A 139 -2.86 4.71 19.96
C GLU A 139 -1.48 4.25 20.47
N LEU A 140 -0.45 4.57 19.72
CA LEU A 140 0.94 4.25 20.06
C LEU A 140 1.64 5.44 20.70
N PRO A 141 2.47 5.23 21.73
CA PRO A 141 3.30 6.30 22.28
C PRO A 141 4.41 6.68 21.31
N VAL A 142 4.71 7.97 21.26
CA VAL A 142 5.92 8.51 20.67
C VAL A 142 6.81 9.00 21.82
N LEU A 143 8.02 8.48 21.86
CA LEU A 143 8.97 8.67 22.96
C LEU A 143 10.02 9.71 22.59
N ALA A 144 10.51 10.45 23.58
CA ALA A 144 11.71 11.28 23.46
C ALA A 144 12.57 11.13 24.71
N CYS A 145 13.87 11.37 24.55
CA CYS A 145 14.81 11.41 25.68
C CYS A 145 14.83 12.86 26.24
N VAL A 146 14.28 13.05 27.44
CA VAL A 146 14.25 14.33 28.15
C VAL A 146 15.06 14.18 29.43
N ASP A 147 16.08 15.00 29.61
CA ASP A 147 16.98 14.99 30.78
C ASP A 147 17.57 13.61 31.10
N GLY A 148 17.75 12.74 30.07
CA GLY A 148 18.30 11.39 30.21
C GLY A 148 17.29 10.31 30.58
N GLU A 149 16.00 10.64 30.63
CA GLU A 149 14.90 9.71 30.82
C GLU A 149 14.01 9.67 29.57
N LEU A 150 13.31 8.55 29.35
CA LEU A 150 12.36 8.41 28.24
C LEU A 150 10.98 8.83 28.69
N GLU A 151 10.41 9.81 27.98
CA GLU A 151 9.06 10.31 28.21
C GLU A 151 8.19 10.11 26.96
N THR A 152 6.89 9.87 27.18
CA THR A 152 5.90 9.90 26.09
C THR A 152 5.55 11.36 25.82
N VAL A 153 6.00 11.88 24.68
CA VAL A 153 5.78 13.29 24.28
C VAL A 153 4.48 13.52 23.53
N ARG A 154 4.01 12.51 22.83
CA ARG A 154 2.69 12.49 22.14
C ARG A 154 2.26 11.06 21.85
N LYS A 155 1.05 10.91 21.33
CA LYS A 155 0.54 9.65 20.79
C LYS A 155 0.26 9.78 19.31
N GLU A 156 0.32 8.68 18.60
CA GLU A 156 -0.08 8.59 17.20
C GLU A 156 -1.00 7.41 16.96
N PHE A 157 -1.89 7.56 16.00
CA PHE A 157 -2.84 6.52 15.64
C PHE A 157 -2.22 5.52 14.67
N PHE A 158 -2.36 4.24 15.00
CA PHE A 158 -1.95 3.13 14.16
C PHE A 158 -3.15 2.24 13.87
N ALA A 159 -3.46 2.04 12.60
CA ALA A 159 -4.55 1.16 12.18
C ALA A 159 -4.15 0.32 10.98
N ILE A 160 -4.59 -0.92 10.98
CA ILE A 160 -4.57 -1.84 9.85
C ILE A 160 -5.98 -2.40 9.74
N ASP A 161 -6.73 -1.94 8.75
CA ASP A 161 -8.12 -2.35 8.52
C ASP A 161 -8.18 -3.53 7.54
N GLN A 162 -7.21 -3.64 6.63
CA GLN A 162 -7.15 -4.71 5.65
C GLN A 162 -6.46 -5.94 6.26
N THR A 163 -7.22 -7.02 6.44
CA THR A 163 -6.73 -8.27 7.04
C THR A 163 -5.77 -9.04 6.14
N ARG A 164 -5.90 -8.91 4.81
CA ARG A 164 -5.01 -9.56 3.84
C ARG A 164 -3.84 -8.67 3.48
N GLN A 165 -2.65 -9.07 3.90
CA GLN A 165 -1.39 -8.37 3.66
C GLN A 165 -0.49 -9.15 2.70
N ILE A 166 0.51 -8.48 2.15
CA ILE A 166 1.47 -9.07 1.21
C ILE A 166 2.87 -8.91 1.79
N ILE A 167 3.63 -10.02 1.76
CA ILE A 167 5.07 -10.02 2.01
C ILE A 167 5.81 -10.44 0.74
N HIS A 168 6.98 -9.88 0.54
CA HIS A 168 7.89 -10.22 -0.55
C HIS A 168 9.07 -11.04 -0.02
N VAL A 169 9.29 -12.23 -0.56
CA VAL A 169 10.48 -13.05 -0.25
C VAL A 169 11.56 -12.70 -1.26
N ASP A 170 12.56 -11.97 -0.81
CA ASP A 170 13.58 -11.38 -1.68
C ASP A 170 14.46 -12.44 -2.36
N ASP A 171 14.82 -13.51 -1.62
CA ASP A 171 15.60 -14.65 -2.12
C ASP A 171 14.98 -15.31 -3.36
N PHE A 172 13.69 -15.18 -3.59
CA PHE A 172 12.99 -15.76 -4.76
C PHE A 172 12.81 -14.75 -5.89
N CYS A 173 13.14 -13.48 -5.68
CA CYS A 173 12.92 -12.42 -6.65
C CYS A 173 14.08 -12.35 -7.65
N ASN A 174 13.75 -12.22 -8.93
CA ASN A 174 14.71 -11.89 -9.99
C ASN A 174 14.45 -10.51 -10.59
N GLU A 175 13.68 -9.67 -9.92
CA GLU A 175 13.36 -8.29 -10.32
C GLU A 175 12.79 -8.16 -11.74
N CYS A 176 12.02 -9.14 -12.20
CA CYS A 176 11.45 -9.14 -13.57
C CYS A 176 10.42 -8.02 -13.80
N GLY A 177 9.95 -7.35 -12.75
CA GLY A 177 9.02 -6.21 -12.82
C GLY A 177 7.56 -6.57 -13.08
N ASN A 178 7.19 -7.84 -13.25
CA ASN A 178 5.79 -8.24 -13.53
C ASN A 178 4.83 -7.73 -12.45
N CYS A 179 5.18 -7.86 -11.18
CA CYS A 179 4.34 -7.39 -10.08
C CYS A 179 4.10 -5.87 -10.11
N ALA A 180 5.07 -5.08 -10.59
CA ALA A 180 4.92 -3.65 -10.80
C ALA A 180 4.07 -3.34 -12.03
N THR A 181 4.32 -4.03 -13.15
CA THR A 181 3.58 -3.85 -14.42
C THR A 181 2.08 -4.10 -14.24
N PHE A 182 1.70 -5.11 -13.47
CA PHE A 182 0.30 -5.48 -13.24
C PHE A 182 -0.28 -4.90 -11.94
N CYS A 183 0.45 -4.04 -11.24
CA CYS A 183 -0.04 -3.42 -10.01
C CYS A 183 -1.16 -2.42 -10.30
N VAL A 184 -2.36 -2.70 -9.79
CA VAL A 184 -3.52 -1.80 -9.94
C VAL A 184 -3.36 -0.49 -9.16
N HIS A 185 -2.44 -0.45 -8.19
CA HIS A 185 -2.10 0.73 -7.39
C HIS A 185 -0.86 1.47 -7.90
N GLN A 186 -0.32 1.07 -9.05
CA GLN A 186 0.88 1.65 -9.66
C GLN A 186 2.13 1.61 -8.76
N GLY A 187 2.19 0.68 -7.83
CA GLY A 187 3.32 0.46 -6.94
C GLY A 187 4.34 -0.54 -7.51
N LYS A 188 5.45 -0.67 -6.80
CA LYS A 188 6.50 -1.67 -7.07
C LYS A 188 6.57 -2.68 -5.91
N PRO A 189 5.68 -3.69 -5.89
CA PRO A 189 5.56 -4.60 -4.75
C PRO A 189 6.88 -5.25 -4.32
N TYR A 190 7.77 -5.54 -5.25
CA TYR A 190 9.09 -6.13 -4.96
C TYR A 190 10.07 -5.18 -4.24
N LEU A 191 9.76 -3.87 -4.16
CA LEU A 191 10.54 -2.88 -3.40
C LEU A 191 9.77 -2.32 -2.20
N GLU A 192 8.44 -2.18 -2.33
CA GLU A 192 7.62 -1.42 -1.38
C GLU A 192 6.94 -2.30 -0.32
N LYS A 193 6.77 -3.60 -0.60
CA LYS A 193 6.27 -4.54 0.39
C LYS A 193 7.40 -4.93 1.35
N PRO A 194 7.11 -5.38 2.59
CA PRO A 194 8.14 -5.92 3.47
C PRO A 194 8.95 -6.99 2.74
N ARG A 195 10.26 -6.79 2.61
CA ARG A 195 11.18 -7.70 1.92
C ARG A 195 11.76 -8.68 2.93
N LEU A 196 11.22 -9.91 2.95
CA LEU A 196 11.67 -10.98 3.82
C LEU A 196 12.88 -11.69 3.21
N PHE A 197 13.95 -11.76 3.95
CA PHE A 197 15.15 -12.54 3.65
C PHE A 197 15.12 -13.86 4.43
N LEU A 198 15.42 -14.96 3.78
CA LEU A 198 15.43 -16.29 4.39
C LEU A 198 16.79 -16.62 5.02
N LYS A 199 17.81 -15.83 4.68
CA LYS A 199 19.17 -15.99 5.21
C LYS A 199 19.62 -14.71 5.91
N ARG A 200 20.22 -14.89 7.08
CA ARG A 200 20.74 -13.79 7.89
C ARG A 200 21.83 -13.00 7.16
N GLU A 201 22.69 -13.69 6.42
CA GLU A 201 23.79 -13.07 5.68
C GLU A 201 23.29 -12.11 4.60
N ASP A 202 22.23 -12.48 3.88
CA ASP A 202 21.64 -11.65 2.84
C ASP A 202 20.88 -10.45 3.44
N PHE A 203 20.17 -10.66 4.55
CA PHE A 203 19.53 -9.59 5.32
C PHE A 203 20.54 -8.52 5.81
N GLU A 204 21.72 -8.94 6.26
CA GLU A 204 22.75 -8.04 6.81
C GLU A 204 23.41 -7.15 5.74
N LEU A 205 23.28 -7.49 4.46
CA LEU A 205 23.77 -6.68 3.35
C LEU A 205 22.85 -5.53 2.95
N GLU A 206 21.59 -5.56 3.40
CA GLU A 206 20.60 -4.56 3.06
C GLU A 206 20.56 -3.43 4.08
N GLU A 207 20.22 -2.22 3.64
CA GLU A 207 20.11 -1.03 4.50
C GLU A 207 18.66 -0.64 4.79
N ASP A 208 17.74 -0.92 3.84
CA ASP A 208 16.36 -0.45 3.90
C ASP A 208 15.35 -1.57 3.58
N ASN A 209 14.17 -1.49 4.22
CA ASN A 209 13.04 -2.38 4.01
C ASN A 209 13.42 -3.88 4.04
N ALA A 210 14.41 -4.24 4.84
CA ALA A 210 14.83 -5.62 5.00
C ALA A 210 14.24 -6.22 6.28
N TRP A 211 13.72 -7.44 6.16
CA TRP A 211 13.04 -8.16 7.22
C TRP A 211 13.61 -9.58 7.31
N PHE A 212 13.83 -10.06 8.52
CA PHE A 212 14.31 -11.41 8.79
C PHE A 212 13.58 -11.99 9.99
N ILE A 213 13.18 -13.26 9.93
CA ILE A 213 12.45 -13.93 11.01
C ILE A 213 13.19 -15.21 11.38
N GLU A 214 13.41 -15.40 12.67
CA GLU A 214 13.99 -16.62 13.23
C GLU A 214 13.33 -16.95 14.57
N GLY A 215 12.67 -18.10 14.65
CA GLY A 215 11.88 -18.50 15.82
C GLY A 215 10.82 -17.45 16.18
N ASP A 216 10.81 -17.02 17.44
CA ASP A 216 9.83 -16.02 17.96
C ASP A 216 10.36 -14.58 17.83
N SER A 217 11.29 -14.33 16.93
CA SER A 217 11.90 -13.00 16.75
C SER A 217 11.87 -12.56 15.30
N ILE A 218 11.68 -11.26 15.11
CA ILE A 218 11.75 -10.58 13.82
C ILE A 218 12.75 -9.43 13.90
N TRP A 219 13.54 -9.28 12.87
CA TRP A 219 14.46 -8.16 12.66
C TRP A 219 14.00 -7.33 11.47
N ARG A 220 14.24 -6.03 11.57
CA ARG A 220 14.01 -5.07 10.47
C ARG A 220 15.23 -4.17 10.35
N ARG A 221 15.63 -3.88 9.12
CA ARG A 221 16.62 -2.83 8.82
C ARG A 221 15.94 -1.74 8.03
N GLU A 222 16.12 -0.51 8.51
CA GLU A 222 15.57 0.69 7.92
C GLU A 222 16.55 1.83 8.14
N GLY A 223 16.95 2.54 7.07
CA GLY A 223 17.92 3.63 7.14
C GLY A 223 19.27 3.22 7.76
N GLY A 224 19.67 1.95 7.60
CA GLY A 224 20.88 1.39 8.19
C GLY A 224 20.77 1.04 9.69
N GLU A 225 19.66 1.37 10.36
CA GLU A 225 19.42 0.94 11.75
C GLU A 225 18.83 -0.48 11.77
N GLU A 226 19.26 -1.32 12.70
CA GLU A 226 18.70 -2.65 12.93
C GLU A 226 17.78 -2.63 14.15
N LEU A 227 16.55 -3.09 13.95
CA LEU A 227 15.53 -3.23 14.97
C LEU A 227 15.24 -4.71 15.19
N ARG A 228 14.90 -5.08 16.42
CA ARG A 228 14.50 -6.42 16.79
C ARG A 228 13.24 -6.41 17.63
N LEU A 229 12.29 -7.29 17.31
CA LEU A 229 11.16 -7.60 18.17
C LEU A 229 11.16 -9.09 18.47
N SER A 230 10.99 -9.47 19.73
CA SER A 230 10.91 -10.87 20.16
C SER A 230 9.64 -11.09 20.95
N MET A 231 8.93 -12.19 20.66
CA MET A 231 7.79 -12.64 21.45
C MET A 231 8.27 -13.59 22.55
N GLY A 232 7.78 -13.43 23.76
CA GLY A 232 8.12 -14.32 24.89
C GLY A 232 7.07 -14.25 25.97
N ASN A 233 6.81 -15.35 26.65
CA ASN A 233 6.03 -15.51 27.89
C ASN A 233 4.96 -14.43 28.21
N GLY A 234 4.16 -14.01 27.20
CA GLY A 234 3.06 -13.06 27.36
C GLY A 234 3.44 -11.58 27.25
N PHE A 235 4.64 -11.26 26.81
CA PHE A 235 5.09 -9.91 26.50
C PHE A 235 5.97 -9.88 25.25
N LEU A 236 6.13 -8.69 24.69
CA LEU A 236 7.02 -8.42 23.56
C LEU A 236 8.25 -7.66 24.08
N THR A 237 9.38 -7.90 23.46
CA THR A 237 10.60 -7.10 23.71
C THR A 237 11.05 -6.47 22.40
N PHE A 238 10.94 -5.15 22.34
CA PHE A 238 11.46 -4.35 21.23
C PHE A 238 12.85 -3.80 21.58
N GLU A 239 13.78 -3.90 20.66
CA GLU A 239 15.14 -3.42 20.79
C GLU A 239 15.63 -2.67 19.56
N SER A 240 16.32 -1.57 19.83
CA SER A 240 17.18 -0.87 18.88
C SER A 240 18.53 -0.57 19.55
N ASP A 241 19.43 0.11 18.86
CA ASP A 241 20.67 0.59 19.47
C ASP A 241 20.40 1.58 20.61
N LYS A 242 19.31 2.34 20.54
CA LYS A 242 18.94 3.40 21.49
C LYS A 242 18.21 2.90 22.72
N ILE A 243 17.32 1.91 22.56
CA ILE A 243 16.39 1.50 23.61
C ILE A 243 16.15 0.00 23.64
N ARG A 244 15.67 -0.48 24.79
CA ARG A 244 14.97 -1.76 24.94
C ARG A 244 13.68 -1.53 25.71
N ILE A 245 12.55 -1.98 25.13
CA ILE A 245 11.22 -1.83 25.73
C ILE A 245 10.54 -3.19 25.84
N HIS A 246 9.97 -3.45 27.02
CA HIS A 246 9.01 -4.54 27.19
C HIS A 246 7.59 -3.98 26.96
N LEU A 247 6.87 -4.62 26.06
CA LEU A 247 5.51 -4.24 25.67
C LEU A 247 4.55 -5.37 26.01
N SER A 248 3.34 -5.02 26.42
CA SER A 248 2.24 -5.99 26.44
C SER A 248 1.85 -6.39 24.99
N PRO A 249 1.05 -7.46 24.80
CA PRO A 249 0.51 -7.77 23.48
C PRO A 249 -0.32 -6.63 22.85
N ASP A 250 -0.89 -5.75 23.68
CA ASP A 250 -1.58 -4.54 23.24
C ASP A 250 -0.63 -3.36 22.97
N LEU A 251 0.68 -3.62 22.88
CA LEU A 251 1.75 -2.65 22.60
C LEU A 251 1.84 -1.50 23.62
N VAL A 252 1.39 -1.75 24.85
CA VAL A 252 1.57 -0.81 25.97
C VAL A 252 2.93 -1.07 26.62
N ALA A 253 3.72 -0.01 26.80
CA ALA A 253 5.02 -0.10 27.43
C ALA A 253 4.88 -0.42 28.93
N ASP A 254 5.56 -1.49 29.41
CA ASP A 254 5.63 -1.89 30.80
C ASP A 254 6.97 -1.46 31.42
N LYS A 255 8.08 -1.79 30.75
CA LYS A 255 9.43 -1.47 31.20
C LYS A 255 10.28 -0.94 30.06
N VAL A 256 10.91 0.20 30.30
CA VAL A 256 11.76 0.87 29.31
C VAL A 256 13.17 0.96 29.85
N VAL A 257 14.15 0.63 29.00
CA VAL A 257 15.59 0.77 29.29
C VAL A 257 16.21 1.62 28.20
N LEU A 258 16.70 2.79 28.56
CA LEU A 258 17.51 3.63 27.66
C LEU A 258 18.91 3.06 27.59
N LYS A 259 19.38 2.75 26.38
CA LYS A 259 20.76 2.26 26.13
C LYS A 259 21.69 3.43 25.81
N GLU A 260 21.20 4.37 25.00
CA GLU A 260 21.91 5.55 24.55
C GLU A 260 20.96 6.74 24.45
N THR A 261 21.42 7.93 24.86
CA THR A 261 20.65 9.16 24.71
C THR A 261 20.59 9.58 23.26
N PHE A 262 19.40 9.94 22.80
CA PHE A 262 19.18 10.35 21.42
C PHE A 262 18.40 11.66 21.33
N GLY A 263 18.58 12.37 20.23
CA GLY A 263 17.77 13.54 19.89
C GLY A 263 16.57 13.18 19.02
N GLY A 264 15.49 13.98 19.13
CA GLY A 264 14.27 13.78 18.38
C GLY A 264 13.29 12.81 19.02
N GLU A 265 12.35 12.34 18.20
CA GLU A 265 11.26 11.45 18.63
C GLU A 265 11.47 10.02 18.13
N LEU A 266 11.04 9.04 18.89
CA LEU A 266 11.03 7.62 18.55
C LEU A 266 9.59 7.12 18.57
N SER A 267 9.05 6.74 17.42
CA SER A 267 7.73 6.15 17.30
C SER A 267 7.73 4.66 17.66
N MET A 268 6.67 4.18 18.31
CA MET A 268 6.45 2.74 18.49
C MET A 268 5.75 2.08 17.28
N ARG A 269 5.56 2.82 16.18
CA ARG A 269 4.97 2.29 14.94
C ARG A 269 5.76 1.12 14.39
N GLU A 270 7.09 1.21 14.38
CA GLU A 270 7.96 0.14 13.88
C GLU A 270 7.79 -1.15 14.69
N ALA A 271 7.70 -1.04 16.02
CA ALA A 271 7.42 -2.20 16.88
C ALA A 271 6.05 -2.82 16.56
N ALA A 272 5.02 -1.98 16.32
CA ALA A 272 3.68 -2.43 15.96
C ALA A 272 3.66 -3.13 14.59
N GLU A 273 4.32 -2.55 13.59
CA GLU A 273 4.46 -3.15 12.26
C GLU A 273 5.19 -4.50 12.32
N MET A 274 6.29 -4.58 13.06
CA MET A 274 7.05 -5.82 13.25
C MET A 274 6.21 -6.89 13.95
N TYR A 275 5.44 -6.53 14.97
CA TYR A 275 4.54 -7.45 15.65
C TYR A 275 3.47 -8.00 14.71
N VAL A 276 2.79 -7.13 13.96
CA VAL A 276 1.76 -7.54 13.00
C VAL A 276 2.29 -8.47 11.92
N VAL A 277 3.50 -8.21 11.41
CA VAL A 277 4.13 -9.07 10.42
C VAL A 277 4.50 -10.43 11.02
N LEU A 278 5.13 -10.45 12.20
CA LEU A 278 5.55 -11.70 12.87
C LEU A 278 4.34 -12.57 13.24
N ASP A 279 3.33 -11.98 13.87
CA ASP A 279 2.10 -12.68 14.27
C ASP A 279 1.35 -13.24 13.05
N GLY A 280 1.14 -12.38 12.03
CA GLY A 280 0.41 -12.76 10.82
C GLY A 280 1.12 -13.85 10.00
N ILE A 281 2.45 -13.79 9.86
CA ILE A 281 3.22 -14.84 9.17
C ILE A 281 3.20 -16.12 9.99
N SER A 282 3.40 -16.06 11.29
CA SER A 282 3.37 -17.22 12.18
C SER A 282 2.01 -17.94 12.13
N ALA A 283 0.92 -17.18 12.06
CA ALA A 283 -0.44 -17.73 12.03
C ALA A 283 -0.86 -18.29 10.66
N SER A 284 -0.48 -17.66 9.55
CA SER A 284 -1.05 -17.94 8.23
C SER A 284 -0.05 -18.31 7.13
N ALA A 285 1.24 -18.09 7.35
CA ALA A 285 2.31 -18.35 6.39
C ALA A 285 3.57 -18.95 7.04
N ALA A 286 3.40 -19.75 8.11
CA ALA A 286 4.48 -20.34 8.92
C ALA A 286 5.51 -21.15 8.09
N PHE A 287 5.14 -21.63 6.90
CA PHE A 287 6.06 -22.30 5.99
C PHE A 287 7.21 -21.41 5.49
N LEU A 288 7.12 -20.10 5.68
CA LEU A 288 8.20 -19.13 5.36
C LEU A 288 9.24 -19.02 6.49
N LEU A 289 8.97 -19.63 7.65
CA LEU A 289 9.84 -19.48 8.83
C LEU A 289 10.91 -20.58 8.94
N GLY A 290 10.93 -21.54 8.01
CA GLY A 290 11.94 -22.61 7.96
C GLY A 290 11.56 -23.83 8.80
#